data_cfbd34d797ecd038cd3432a0eeb5c295
#
_entry.id   cfbd34d797ecd038cd3432a0eeb5c295
#
_cell.length_a   1.000
_cell.length_b   1.000
_cell.length_c   1.000
_cell.angle_alpha   90.00
_cell.angle_beta   90.00
_cell.angle_gamma   90.00
#
_symmetry.space_group_name_H-M   'P 1'
#
loop_
_entity.id
_entity.type
_entity.pdbx_description
1 polymer ?
#
loop_
_entity_poly.entity_id
_entity_poly.type
_entity_poly.pdbx_seq_one_letter_code
_entity_poly.pdbx_strand_id
1 'polypeptide(L)'
;MIIIRSVKTAEQIQQLADLANKIWNEYFVKILSKEQIAYMVEQFQSNTALTKQIEEGYQYYFVIDDTEVVGYFGICKKPDDTMFLSKFYLSGEHRGKGYASQMFQFIKEKALEQRCSNIWLTVNRYNQQAIAVYEHFGMQ
;
A
#
# COMPACT_ATOMS: atom_id res chain seq x y z
N MET A 1 0.41 -16.70 9.92
CA MET A 1 -0.79 -16.36 9.13
C MET A 1 -1.10 -14.87 9.28
N ILE A 2 -1.40 -14.20 8.20
CA ILE A 2 -1.76 -12.78 8.27
C ILE A 2 -3.27 -12.57 8.18
N ILE A 3 -3.71 -11.45 8.76
CA ILE A 3 -5.08 -10.96 8.66
C ILE A 3 -5.04 -9.62 7.94
N ILE A 4 -5.96 -9.41 7.03
CA ILE A 4 -6.08 -8.16 6.29
C ILE A 4 -7.34 -7.45 6.79
N ARG A 5 -7.17 -6.24 7.34
CA ARG A 5 -8.24 -5.49 8.00
C ARG A 5 -8.43 -4.12 7.38
N SER A 6 -9.67 -3.80 7.08
CA SER A 6 -10.06 -2.52 6.50
C SER A 6 -9.79 -1.34 7.46
N VAL A 7 -9.31 -0.23 6.90
CA VAL A 7 -9.07 1.01 7.65
C VAL A 7 -10.30 1.90 7.50
N LYS A 8 -11.02 2.17 8.58
CA LYS A 8 -12.29 2.91 8.53
C LYS A 8 -12.40 4.05 9.54
N THR A 9 -11.90 3.89 10.75
CA THR A 9 -12.06 4.87 11.82
C THR A 9 -10.95 5.92 11.79
N ALA A 10 -11.23 7.07 12.43
CA ALA A 10 -10.22 8.14 12.57
C ALA A 10 -8.95 7.64 13.27
N GLU A 11 -9.11 6.78 14.28
CA GLU A 11 -7.96 6.18 14.96
C GLU A 11 -7.15 5.28 14.04
N GLN A 12 -7.84 4.47 13.23
CA GLN A 12 -7.18 3.60 12.26
C GLN A 12 -6.45 4.41 11.18
N ILE A 13 -7.01 5.52 10.74
CA ILE A 13 -6.35 6.40 9.77
C ILE A 13 -5.07 6.98 10.37
N GLN A 14 -5.09 7.38 11.64
CA GLN A 14 -3.89 7.88 12.31
C GLN A 14 -2.84 6.78 12.47
N GLN A 15 -3.25 5.57 12.83
CA GLN A 15 -2.34 4.42 12.88
C GLN A 15 -1.71 4.15 11.52
N LEU A 16 -2.51 4.26 10.46
CA LEU A 16 -2.01 4.09 9.09
C LEU A 16 -0.99 5.16 8.72
N ALA A 17 -1.26 6.42 9.07
CA ALA A 17 -0.34 7.52 8.80
C ALA A 17 0.99 7.32 9.54
N ASP A 18 0.94 6.88 10.78
CA ASP A 18 2.15 6.60 11.58
C ASP A 18 2.96 5.46 10.98
N LEU A 19 2.29 4.39 10.58
CA LEU A 19 2.92 3.24 9.93
C LEU A 19 3.55 3.65 8.59
N ALA A 20 2.84 4.44 7.80
CA ALA A 20 3.33 4.91 6.51
C ALA A 20 4.59 5.74 6.67
N ASN A 21 4.62 6.64 7.65
CA ASN A 21 5.80 7.45 7.92
C ASN A 21 7.01 6.56 8.27
N LYS A 22 6.80 5.57 9.12
CA LYS A 22 7.85 4.62 9.50
C LYS A 22 8.39 3.86 8.28
N ILE A 23 7.49 3.27 7.49
CA ILE A 23 7.87 2.45 6.34
C ILE A 23 8.56 3.29 5.26
N TRP A 24 8.05 4.48 4.97
CA TRP A 24 8.66 5.35 3.97
C TRP A 24 10.09 5.75 4.36
N ASN A 25 10.34 6.04 5.64
CA ASN A 25 11.68 6.38 6.09
C ASN A 25 12.64 5.18 6.07
N GLU A 26 12.13 3.97 6.24
CA GLU A 26 12.93 2.74 6.10
C GLU A 26 13.21 2.40 4.63
N TYR A 27 12.16 2.50 3.81
CA TYR A 27 12.14 1.95 2.45
C TYR A 27 12.88 2.83 1.45
N PHE A 28 12.62 4.12 1.51
CA PHE A 28 13.09 5.06 0.47
C PHE A 28 14.36 5.82 0.86
N VAL A 29 14.95 5.56 2.01
CA VAL A 29 16.14 6.28 2.49
C VAL A 29 17.33 6.15 1.53
N LYS A 30 17.41 5.08 0.77
CA LYS A 30 18.49 4.84 -0.20
C LYS A 30 18.21 5.44 -1.58
N ILE A 31 16.98 5.86 -1.83
CA ILE A 31 16.54 6.35 -3.14
C ILE A 31 16.27 7.85 -3.09
N LEU A 32 15.71 8.32 -1.98
CA LEU A 32 15.26 9.70 -1.81
C LEU A 32 15.95 10.35 -0.62
N SER A 33 16.08 11.68 -0.64
CA SER A 33 16.56 12.43 0.52
C SER A 33 15.51 12.44 1.63
N LYS A 34 15.93 12.78 2.85
CA LYS A 34 15.00 12.90 3.98
C LYS A 34 13.93 13.95 3.71
N GLU A 35 14.31 15.06 3.08
CA GLU A 35 13.38 16.13 2.72
C GLU A 35 12.36 15.67 1.70
N GLN A 36 12.78 14.88 0.71
CA GLN A 36 11.87 14.30 -0.29
C GLN A 36 10.89 13.33 0.35
N ILE A 37 11.39 12.47 1.26
CA ILE A 37 10.53 11.52 1.98
C ILE A 37 9.49 12.28 2.81
N ALA A 38 9.91 13.29 3.55
CA ALA A 38 9.00 14.10 4.38
C ALA A 38 7.93 14.76 3.52
N TYR A 39 8.31 15.31 2.38
CA TYR A 39 7.38 15.93 1.44
C TYR A 39 6.36 14.91 0.92
N MET A 40 6.82 13.75 0.46
CA MET A 40 5.94 12.72 -0.10
C MET A 40 4.99 12.17 0.95
N VAL A 41 5.48 11.94 2.18
CA VAL A 41 4.64 11.47 3.28
C VAL A 41 3.56 12.49 3.61
N GLU A 42 3.91 13.78 3.70
CA GLU A 42 2.94 14.83 3.98
C GLU A 42 1.87 14.92 2.90
N GLN A 43 2.27 14.86 1.62
CA GLN A 43 1.34 15.02 0.50
C GLN A 43 0.44 13.80 0.26
N PHE A 44 0.93 12.58 0.52
CA PHE A 44 0.24 11.37 0.10
C PHE A 44 -0.06 10.37 1.21
N GLN A 45 0.58 10.49 2.37
CA GLN A 45 0.53 9.49 3.44
C GLN A 45 0.16 10.09 4.80
N SER A 46 -0.09 11.39 4.89
CA SER A 46 -0.50 12.01 6.14
C SER A 46 -1.95 11.67 6.46
N ASN A 47 -2.36 11.87 7.72
CA ASN A 47 -3.76 11.69 8.13
C ASN A 47 -4.71 12.48 7.23
N THR A 48 -4.40 13.75 6.96
CA THR A 48 -5.22 14.60 6.10
C THR A 48 -5.32 14.03 4.69
N ALA A 49 -4.18 13.63 4.10
CA ALA A 49 -4.16 13.07 2.75
C ALA A 49 -4.93 11.76 2.67
N LEU A 50 -4.72 10.86 3.64
CA LEU A 50 -5.39 9.56 3.66
C LEU A 50 -6.90 9.70 3.86
N THR A 51 -7.32 10.61 4.74
CA THR A 51 -8.75 10.87 4.97
C THR A 51 -9.42 11.33 3.68
N LYS A 52 -8.78 12.27 2.98
CA LYS A 52 -9.30 12.77 1.70
C LYS A 52 -9.40 11.66 0.66
N GLN A 53 -8.37 10.82 0.55
CA GLN A 53 -8.35 9.71 -0.40
C GLN A 53 -9.47 8.71 -0.11
N ILE A 54 -9.72 8.40 1.16
CA ILE A 54 -10.81 7.50 1.55
C ILE A 54 -12.17 8.09 1.15
N GLU A 55 -12.35 9.39 1.35
CA GLU A 55 -13.57 10.09 0.93
C GLU A 55 -13.75 10.04 -0.59
N GLU A 56 -12.65 9.98 -1.33
CA GLU A 56 -12.65 9.91 -2.80
C GLU A 56 -12.81 8.49 -3.35
N GLY A 57 -12.95 7.49 -2.46
CA GLY A 57 -13.19 6.11 -2.87
C GLY A 57 -12.02 5.16 -2.70
N TYR A 58 -10.90 5.61 -2.15
CA TYR A 58 -9.77 4.74 -1.87
C TYR A 58 -10.09 3.83 -0.69
N GLN A 59 -9.66 2.57 -0.78
CA GLN A 59 -9.84 1.57 0.26
C GLN A 59 -8.47 1.16 0.78
N TYR A 60 -8.26 1.36 2.07
CA TYR A 60 -7.00 1.04 2.73
C TYR A 60 -7.16 -0.16 3.64
N TYR A 61 -6.11 -0.97 3.73
CA TYR A 61 -6.09 -2.18 4.53
C TYR A 61 -4.78 -2.31 5.28
N PHE A 62 -4.88 -2.71 6.54
CA PHE A 62 -3.72 -3.15 7.32
C PHE A 62 -3.44 -4.62 7.02
N VAL A 63 -2.16 -4.97 7.04
CA VAL A 63 -1.69 -6.36 7.03
C VAL A 63 -1.18 -6.65 8.43
N ILE A 64 -1.80 -7.60 9.10
CA ILE A 64 -1.54 -7.89 10.52
C ILE A 64 -1.02 -9.32 10.64
N ASP A 65 0.15 -9.48 11.26
CA ASP A 65 0.71 -10.78 11.59
C ASP A 65 0.60 -10.94 13.10
N ASP A 66 -0.23 -11.89 13.54
CA ASP A 66 -0.57 -12.08 14.93
C ASP A 66 -1.25 -10.83 15.50
N THR A 67 -0.56 -10.03 16.32
CA THR A 67 -1.09 -8.77 16.84
C THR A 67 -0.37 -7.54 16.29
N GLU A 68 0.61 -7.74 15.43
CA GLU A 68 1.45 -6.66 14.90
C GLU A 68 1.03 -6.24 13.50
N VAL A 69 0.91 -4.93 13.28
CA VAL A 69 0.66 -4.40 11.95
C VAL A 69 2.00 -4.34 11.20
N VAL A 70 2.13 -5.15 10.16
CA VAL A 70 3.40 -5.32 9.45
C VAL A 70 3.43 -4.64 8.08
N GLY A 71 2.29 -4.15 7.61
CA GLY A 71 2.23 -3.48 6.33
C GLY A 71 0.85 -2.91 6.04
N TYR A 72 0.71 -2.35 4.85
CA TYR A 72 -0.56 -1.80 4.40
C TYR A 72 -0.60 -1.71 2.88
N PHE A 73 -1.79 -1.60 2.34
CA PHE A 73 -1.97 -1.30 0.92
C PHE A 73 -3.24 -0.48 0.72
N GLY A 74 -3.30 0.20 -0.43
CA GLY A 74 -4.44 1.01 -0.82
C GLY A 74 -4.84 0.71 -2.25
N ILE A 75 -6.13 0.56 -2.48
CA ILE A 75 -6.70 0.29 -3.81
C ILE A 75 -7.85 1.26 -4.08
N CYS A 76 -8.10 1.50 -5.37
CA CYS A 76 -9.21 2.35 -5.79
C CYS A 76 -9.74 1.89 -7.14
N LYS A 77 -11.04 1.59 -7.21
CA LYS A 77 -11.68 1.30 -8.48
C LYS A 77 -11.84 2.60 -9.27
N LYS A 78 -11.38 2.59 -10.52
CA LYS A 78 -11.47 3.75 -11.41
C LYS A 78 -12.69 3.63 -12.34
N PRO A 79 -13.14 4.76 -12.95
CA PRO A 79 -14.34 4.76 -13.82
C PRO A 79 -14.27 3.83 -15.03
N ASP A 80 -13.06 3.46 -15.47
CA ASP A 80 -12.84 2.57 -16.62
C ASP A 80 -12.86 1.09 -16.24
N ASP A 81 -13.37 0.76 -15.06
CA ASP A 81 -13.42 -0.61 -14.51
C ASP A 81 -12.03 -1.24 -14.33
N THR A 82 -11.06 -0.42 -13.95
CA THR A 82 -9.75 -0.91 -13.56
C THR A 82 -9.53 -0.66 -12.07
N MET A 83 -8.64 -1.45 -11.47
CA MET A 83 -8.25 -1.29 -10.07
C MET A 83 -6.87 -0.65 -10.01
N PHE A 84 -6.79 0.53 -9.41
CA PHE A 84 -5.52 1.20 -9.16
C PHE A 84 -4.96 0.73 -7.82
N LEU A 85 -3.76 0.13 -7.85
CA LEU A 85 -3.01 -0.21 -6.65
C LEU A 85 -2.16 1.00 -6.28
N SER A 86 -2.66 1.81 -5.36
CA SER A 86 -2.05 3.09 -4.99
C SER A 86 -0.82 2.91 -4.11
N LYS A 87 -0.91 1.99 -3.15
CA LYS A 87 0.14 1.77 -2.15
C LYS A 87 0.24 0.28 -1.82
N PHE A 88 1.47 -0.20 -1.60
CA PHE A 88 1.71 -1.62 -1.34
C PHE A 88 3.03 -1.74 -0.59
N TYR A 89 2.99 -1.80 0.74
CA TYR A 89 4.19 -1.74 1.57
C TYR A 89 4.18 -2.75 2.71
N LEU A 90 5.36 -3.27 3.01
CA LEU A 90 5.64 -4.08 4.19
C LEU A 90 6.82 -3.46 4.94
N SER A 91 6.83 -3.53 6.26
CA SER A 91 8.00 -3.10 7.02
C SER A 91 9.19 -4.01 6.71
N GLY A 92 10.41 -3.47 6.80
CA GLY A 92 11.61 -4.18 6.39
C GLY A 92 11.83 -5.51 7.10
N GLU A 93 11.43 -5.60 8.36
CA GLU A 93 11.57 -6.80 9.19
C GLU A 93 10.69 -7.96 8.72
N HIS A 94 9.65 -7.66 7.96
CA HIS A 94 8.63 -8.64 7.59
C HIS A 94 8.67 -9.01 6.10
N ARG A 95 9.65 -8.53 5.37
CA ARG A 95 9.83 -8.90 3.97
C ARG A 95 10.40 -10.31 3.85
N GLY A 96 10.11 -10.97 2.75
CA GLY A 96 10.63 -12.31 2.49
C GLY A 96 9.88 -13.44 3.19
N LYS A 97 8.73 -13.16 3.80
CA LYS A 97 7.91 -14.17 4.50
C LYS A 97 6.67 -14.61 3.72
N GLY A 98 6.57 -14.22 2.46
CA GLY A 98 5.41 -14.56 1.64
C GLY A 98 4.19 -13.68 1.87
N TYR A 99 4.28 -12.65 2.67
CA TYR A 99 3.15 -11.76 2.97
C TYR A 99 2.70 -10.98 1.74
N ALA A 100 3.66 -10.54 0.92
CA ALA A 100 3.34 -9.79 -0.30
C ALA A 100 2.46 -10.60 -1.25
N SER A 101 2.72 -11.90 -1.38
CA SER A 101 1.90 -12.79 -2.21
C SER A 101 0.47 -12.88 -1.69
N GLN A 102 0.29 -12.97 -0.38
CA GLN A 102 -1.02 -13.02 0.25
C GLN A 102 -1.76 -11.69 0.09
N MET A 103 -1.06 -10.57 0.23
CA MET A 103 -1.62 -9.25 0.00
C MET A 103 -2.10 -9.10 -1.44
N PHE A 104 -1.28 -9.50 -2.40
CA PHE A 104 -1.62 -9.39 -3.82
C PHE A 104 -2.79 -10.30 -4.20
N GLN A 105 -2.87 -11.48 -3.61
CA GLN A 105 -4.00 -12.39 -3.82
C GLN A 105 -5.31 -11.76 -3.34
N PHE A 106 -5.28 -11.10 -2.18
CA PHE A 106 -6.44 -10.37 -1.67
C PHE A 106 -6.86 -9.24 -2.63
N ILE A 107 -5.89 -8.50 -3.17
CA ILE A 107 -6.15 -7.42 -4.12
C ILE A 107 -6.79 -7.98 -5.40
N LYS A 108 -6.32 -9.10 -5.91
CA LYS A 108 -6.92 -9.76 -7.07
C LYS A 108 -8.37 -10.14 -6.82
N GLU A 109 -8.65 -10.71 -5.65
CA GLU A 109 -10.01 -11.07 -5.26
C GLU A 109 -10.92 -9.86 -5.18
N LYS A 110 -10.43 -8.74 -4.62
CA LYS A 110 -11.19 -7.50 -4.55
C LYS A 110 -11.46 -6.92 -5.93
N ALA A 111 -10.49 -7.00 -6.83
CA ALA A 111 -10.67 -6.54 -8.20
C ALA A 111 -11.77 -7.34 -8.90
N LEU A 112 -11.79 -8.65 -8.72
CA LEU A 112 -12.83 -9.52 -9.27
C LEU A 112 -14.20 -9.21 -8.68
N GLU A 113 -14.29 -9.04 -7.35
CA GLU A 113 -15.54 -8.68 -6.67
C GLU A 113 -16.13 -7.37 -7.20
N GLN A 114 -15.27 -6.41 -7.51
CA GLN A 114 -15.68 -5.09 -8.00
C GLN A 114 -15.75 -5.01 -9.52
N ARG A 115 -15.61 -6.15 -10.19
CA ARG A 115 -15.73 -6.29 -11.66
C ARG A 115 -14.69 -5.47 -12.42
N CYS A 116 -13.48 -5.40 -11.88
CA CYS A 116 -12.37 -4.74 -12.57
C CYS A 116 -11.70 -5.70 -13.55
N SER A 117 -11.36 -5.18 -14.73
CA SER A 117 -10.72 -5.98 -15.78
C SER A 117 -9.20 -6.05 -15.62
N ASN A 118 -8.62 -5.06 -14.95
CA ASN A 118 -7.16 -4.93 -14.80
C ASN A 118 -6.80 -4.36 -13.44
N ILE A 119 -5.57 -4.64 -13.01
CA ILE A 119 -4.93 -3.98 -11.87
C ILE A 119 -3.70 -3.24 -12.43
N TRP A 120 -3.54 -1.98 -12.07
CA TRP A 120 -2.39 -1.20 -12.52
C TRP A 120 -1.83 -0.37 -11.38
N LEU A 121 -0.57 0.04 -11.52
CA LEU A 121 0.11 0.83 -10.51
C LEU A 121 1.17 1.72 -11.16
N THR A 122 1.67 2.67 -10.38
CA THR A 122 2.85 3.45 -10.74
C THR A 122 3.94 3.15 -9.72
N VAL A 123 5.20 3.13 -10.18
CA VAL A 123 6.34 2.86 -9.32
C VAL A 123 7.52 3.71 -9.77
N ASN A 124 8.31 4.19 -8.81
CA ASN A 124 9.53 4.92 -9.11
C ASN A 124 10.49 3.99 -9.85
N ARG A 125 11.00 4.39 -11.02
CA ARG A 125 11.88 3.57 -11.85
C ARG A 125 13.18 3.17 -11.16
N TYR A 126 13.58 3.89 -10.11
CA TYR A 126 14.77 3.58 -9.32
C TYR A 126 14.49 2.62 -8.18
N ASN A 127 13.24 2.28 -7.94
CA ASN A 127 12.85 1.32 -6.89
C ASN A 127 12.91 -0.10 -7.45
N GLN A 128 14.13 -0.61 -7.61
CA GLN A 128 14.39 -1.92 -8.21
C GLN A 128 13.72 -3.06 -7.45
N GLN A 129 13.69 -2.97 -6.12
CA GLN A 129 13.10 -4.00 -5.28
C GLN A 129 11.60 -4.13 -5.52
N ALA A 130 10.88 -3.01 -5.57
CA ALA A 130 9.46 -3.01 -5.83
C ALA A 130 9.15 -3.52 -7.24
N ILE A 131 9.91 -3.07 -8.23
CA ILE A 131 9.75 -3.50 -9.63
C ILE A 131 9.90 -5.02 -9.71
N ALA A 132 10.92 -5.60 -9.08
CA ALA A 132 11.15 -7.04 -9.09
C ALA A 132 9.98 -7.81 -8.46
N VAL A 133 9.41 -7.29 -7.37
CA VAL A 133 8.26 -7.91 -6.71
C VAL A 133 7.04 -7.91 -7.65
N TYR A 134 6.75 -6.78 -8.29
CA TYR A 134 5.59 -6.70 -9.19
C TYR A 134 5.77 -7.59 -10.43
N GLU A 135 6.97 -7.66 -10.98
CA GLU A 135 7.26 -8.56 -12.10
C GLU A 135 7.08 -10.03 -11.70
N HIS A 136 7.49 -10.39 -10.47
CA HIS A 136 7.27 -11.73 -9.93
C HIS A 136 5.79 -12.11 -9.91
N PHE A 137 4.90 -11.13 -9.67
CA PHE A 137 3.45 -11.34 -9.70
C PHE A 137 2.86 -11.30 -11.11
N GLY A 138 3.69 -11.22 -12.15
CA GLY A 138 3.26 -11.23 -13.54
C GLY A 138 2.84 -9.87 -14.10
N MET A 139 3.16 -8.79 -13.42
CA MET A 139 2.88 -7.43 -13.90
C MET A 139 3.96 -6.96 -14.88
N GLN A 140 3.55 -6.13 -15.83
CA GLN A 140 4.43 -5.61 -16.88
C GLN A 140 4.67 -4.12 -16.74
#